data_665e16cc3548b4abf1ac391a9da09abf
#
_entry.id   665e16cc3548b4abf1ac391a9da09abf
#
_cell.length_a   1.000
_cell.length_b   1.000
_cell.length_c   1.000
_cell.angle_alpha   90.00
_cell.angle_beta   90.00
_cell.angle_gamma   90.00
#
_symmetry.space_group_name_H-M   'P 1'
#
loop_
_entity.id
_entity.type
_entity.pdbx_description
1 polymer ?
#
loop_
_entity_poly.entity_id
_entity_poly.type
_entity_poly.pdbx_seq_one_letter_code
_entity_poly.pdbx_strand_id
1 'polypeptide(L)'
;TGKLVPEEGFLQAVRQLCDHYGIVLIFDEVISGFRINMGGAQAAYGVTPDLAAFGKAMANGYPLSALVGRRDIMSTMENIFFSATFGGELSAIAAGLATIEKLEASKAVQRINGLGSSIMSGLNESLANAGLGSMIQYSGEAWWPRVAFNDLPIDQSFALALMRQEFTAQNLLIASGLNFCLAHDNKEILQETLDRAGLAFEKMAVAFQSPDPQKFLRGDIAFSDFEVRGHMKAKT
;
A
#
# COMPACT_ATOMS: atom_id res chain seq x y z
N THR A 1 5.36 3.90 6.94
CA THR A 1 5.04 4.78 5.81
C THR A 1 4.73 4.01 4.53
N GLY A 2 5.05 2.70 4.45
CA GLY A 2 4.78 1.82 3.30
C GLY A 2 5.47 2.20 1.98
N LYS A 3 6.37 3.18 1.99
CA LYS A 3 7.11 3.64 0.80
C LYS A 3 8.57 3.19 0.81
N LEU A 4 9.11 2.86 1.97
CA LEU A 4 10.51 2.48 2.12
C LEU A 4 10.58 0.98 2.41
N VAL A 5 11.32 0.27 1.59
CA VAL A 5 11.75 -1.10 1.86
C VAL A 5 12.89 -1.03 2.86
N PRO A 6 12.89 -1.80 3.95
CA PRO A 6 13.99 -1.78 4.90
C PRO A 6 15.28 -2.24 4.22
N GLU A 7 16.38 -1.56 4.51
CA GLU A 7 17.71 -2.00 4.07
C GLU A 7 18.06 -3.36 4.69
N GLU A 8 18.93 -4.10 4.03
CA GLU A 8 19.40 -5.39 4.53
C GLU A 8 20.02 -5.23 5.92
N GLY A 9 19.62 -6.07 6.85
CA GLY A 9 20.09 -6.04 8.22
C GLY A 9 19.42 -5.01 9.14
N PHE A 10 18.63 -4.06 8.61
CA PHE A 10 18.00 -3.01 9.44
C PHE A 10 17.05 -3.60 10.49
N LEU A 11 16.13 -4.46 10.09
CA LEU A 11 15.16 -5.04 11.04
C LEU A 11 15.83 -5.97 12.05
N GLN A 12 16.88 -6.69 11.65
CA GLN A 12 17.70 -7.53 12.54
C GLN A 12 18.41 -6.66 13.59
N ALA A 13 18.98 -5.53 13.17
CA ALA A 13 19.62 -4.60 14.09
C ALA A 13 18.61 -3.97 15.07
N VAL A 14 17.41 -3.62 14.60
CA VAL A 14 16.33 -3.13 15.48
C VAL A 14 15.94 -4.21 16.50
N ARG A 15 15.80 -5.48 16.09
CA ARG A 15 15.47 -6.57 17.01
C ARG A 15 16.57 -6.73 18.09
N GLN A 16 17.84 -6.73 17.70
CA GLN A 16 18.96 -6.83 18.63
C GLN A 16 18.99 -5.67 19.64
N LEU A 17 18.72 -4.44 19.19
CA LEU A 17 18.63 -3.29 20.09
C LEU A 17 17.46 -3.43 21.07
N CYS A 18 16.30 -3.86 20.59
CA CYS A 18 15.14 -4.09 21.45
C CYS A 18 15.44 -5.16 22.51
N ASP A 19 16.09 -6.26 22.12
CA ASP A 19 16.49 -7.32 23.05
C ASP A 19 17.48 -6.82 24.09
N HIS A 20 18.49 -6.04 23.66
CA HIS A 20 19.52 -5.51 24.55
C HIS A 20 18.98 -4.55 25.61
N TYR A 21 18.01 -3.72 25.23
CA TYR A 21 17.43 -2.71 26.12
C TYR A 21 16.10 -3.12 26.76
N GLY A 22 15.62 -4.34 26.53
CA GLY A 22 14.33 -4.80 27.05
C GLY A 22 13.11 -4.04 26.47
N ILE A 23 13.22 -3.56 25.23
CA ILE A 23 12.17 -2.82 24.54
C ILE A 23 11.24 -3.78 23.81
N VAL A 24 9.92 -3.59 23.95
CA VAL A 24 8.92 -4.35 23.21
C VAL A 24 8.90 -3.88 21.75
N LEU A 25 9.22 -4.78 20.82
CA LEU A 25 9.15 -4.54 19.38
C LEU A 25 7.77 -4.89 18.87
N ILE A 26 7.11 -3.94 18.21
CA ILE A 26 5.77 -4.13 17.64
C ILE A 26 5.84 -3.94 16.12
N PHE A 27 5.35 -4.92 15.35
CA PHE A 27 5.16 -4.78 13.91
C PHE A 27 3.71 -4.40 13.60
N ASP A 28 3.53 -3.28 12.90
CA ASP A 28 2.27 -2.93 12.27
C ASP A 28 2.14 -3.69 10.93
N GLU A 29 1.49 -4.84 10.99
CA GLU A 29 1.24 -5.72 9.84
C GLU A 29 -0.17 -5.49 9.23
N VAL A 30 -0.82 -4.39 9.58
CA VAL A 30 -2.19 -4.10 9.11
C VAL A 30 -2.29 -4.02 7.58
N ILE A 31 -1.19 -3.67 6.89
CA ILE A 31 -1.11 -3.67 5.42
C ILE A 31 -0.27 -4.83 4.89
N SER A 32 0.85 -5.13 5.52
CA SER A 32 1.83 -6.14 5.07
C SER A 32 1.37 -7.58 5.33
N GLY A 33 0.64 -7.81 6.41
CA GLY A 33 0.11 -9.13 6.75
C GLY A 33 -0.76 -9.70 5.64
N PHE A 34 -0.54 -10.96 5.29
CA PHE A 34 -1.22 -11.69 4.21
C PHE A 34 -1.06 -11.08 2.81
N ARG A 35 -0.16 -10.12 2.64
CA ARG A 35 0.17 -9.46 1.37
C ARG A 35 1.58 -9.72 0.92
N ILE A 36 2.60 -9.41 1.74
CA ILE A 36 4.01 -9.66 1.44
C ILE A 36 4.34 -11.16 1.58
N ASN A 37 3.78 -11.78 2.62
CA ASN A 37 3.90 -13.19 2.96
C ASN A 37 2.66 -13.61 3.76
N MET A 38 2.31 -14.88 3.79
CA MET A 38 1.21 -15.39 4.66
C MET A 38 1.49 -15.09 6.13
N GLY A 39 2.74 -15.18 6.56
CA GLY A 39 3.19 -14.80 7.90
C GLY A 39 3.56 -13.32 8.05
N GLY A 40 3.24 -12.46 7.08
CA GLY A 40 3.55 -11.03 7.14
C GLY A 40 5.00 -10.66 6.87
N ALA A 41 5.36 -9.42 7.18
CA ALA A 41 6.72 -8.90 7.05
C ALA A 41 7.71 -9.64 7.96
N GLN A 42 7.26 -10.08 9.14
CA GLN A 42 8.08 -10.87 10.06
C GLN A 42 8.60 -12.16 9.39
N ALA A 43 7.77 -12.85 8.62
CA ALA A 43 8.18 -14.05 7.89
C ALA A 43 9.01 -13.70 6.64
N ALA A 44 8.69 -12.61 5.95
CA ALA A 44 9.40 -12.17 4.76
C ALA A 44 10.84 -11.72 5.07
N TYR A 45 11.06 -11.05 6.19
CA TYR A 45 12.37 -10.52 6.60
C TYR A 45 13.08 -11.37 7.67
N GLY A 46 12.46 -12.45 8.15
CA GLY A 46 13.05 -13.34 9.15
C GLY A 46 13.26 -12.70 10.51
N VAL A 47 12.42 -11.75 10.89
CA VAL A 47 12.50 -11.05 12.19
C VAL A 47 11.16 -11.14 12.90
N THR A 48 11.13 -11.79 14.06
CA THR A 48 9.92 -11.95 14.86
C THR A 48 9.81 -10.80 15.86
N PRO A 49 8.75 -9.97 15.82
CA PRO A 49 8.48 -8.96 16.83
C PRO A 49 7.93 -9.59 18.11
N ASP A 50 7.86 -8.82 19.18
CA ASP A 50 7.17 -9.23 20.41
C ASP A 50 5.66 -9.21 20.25
N LEU A 51 5.14 -8.23 19.49
CA LEU A 51 3.72 -8.08 19.14
C LEU A 51 3.57 -7.74 17.65
N ALA A 52 2.48 -8.19 17.05
CA ALA A 52 2.11 -7.81 15.68
C ALA A 52 0.62 -7.51 15.59
N ALA A 53 0.27 -6.41 14.88
CA ALA A 53 -1.10 -6.01 14.63
C ALA A 53 -1.49 -6.33 13.18
N PHE A 54 -2.59 -7.06 12.99
CA PHE A 54 -3.13 -7.46 11.69
C PHE A 54 -4.51 -6.87 11.43
N GLY A 55 -4.89 -6.73 10.16
CA GLY A 55 -6.21 -6.24 9.74
C GLY A 55 -6.38 -6.35 8.23
N LYS A 56 -7.20 -5.49 7.65
CA LYS A 56 -7.42 -5.33 6.19
C LYS A 56 -7.56 -6.67 5.44
N ALA A 57 -6.47 -7.17 4.84
CA ALA A 57 -6.46 -8.37 4.02
C ALA A 57 -6.88 -9.63 4.79
N MET A 58 -6.71 -9.66 6.12
CA MET A 58 -7.03 -10.78 6.97
C MET A 58 -8.50 -11.24 6.85
N ALA A 59 -9.43 -10.29 6.71
CA ALA A 59 -10.86 -10.59 6.60
C ALA A 59 -11.50 -10.02 5.32
N ASN A 60 -10.69 -9.53 4.36
CA ASN A 60 -11.10 -9.12 3.02
C ASN A 60 -12.33 -8.19 2.99
N GLY A 61 -12.33 -7.15 3.83
CA GLY A 61 -13.38 -6.12 3.89
C GLY A 61 -14.32 -6.24 5.09
N TYR A 62 -14.35 -7.35 5.79
CA TYR A 62 -15.03 -7.44 7.07
C TYR A 62 -14.25 -6.72 8.17
N PRO A 63 -14.94 -6.10 9.17
CA PRO A 63 -14.29 -5.31 10.22
C PRO A 63 -13.64 -6.22 11.27
N LEU A 64 -12.46 -6.75 10.94
CA LEU A 64 -11.67 -7.60 11.82
C LEU A 64 -10.24 -7.08 11.92
N SER A 65 -9.75 -7.03 13.15
CA SER A 65 -8.34 -6.82 13.47
C SER A 65 -7.89 -7.79 14.55
N ALA A 66 -6.59 -8.07 14.59
CA ALA A 66 -5.99 -8.92 15.60
C ALA A 66 -4.70 -8.33 16.11
N LEU A 67 -4.48 -8.42 17.41
CA LEU A 67 -3.20 -8.22 18.05
C LEU A 67 -2.72 -9.59 18.53
N VAL A 68 -1.52 -9.99 18.11
CA VAL A 68 -0.92 -11.27 18.48
C VAL A 68 0.50 -11.08 18.94
N GLY A 69 1.06 -12.01 19.71
CA GLY A 69 2.43 -11.94 20.14
C GLY A 69 2.77 -12.81 21.33
N ARG A 70 3.83 -12.44 22.01
CA ARG A 70 4.37 -13.17 23.16
C ARG A 70 3.33 -13.28 24.28
N ARG A 71 3.19 -14.50 24.80
CA ARG A 71 2.19 -14.83 25.85
C ARG A 71 2.36 -13.97 27.10
N ASP A 72 3.60 -13.75 27.55
CA ASP A 72 3.90 -12.97 28.76
C ASP A 72 3.46 -11.50 28.64
N ILE A 73 3.48 -10.93 27.45
CA ILE A 73 3.00 -9.57 27.18
C ILE A 73 1.47 -9.62 27.01
N MET A 74 0.96 -10.53 26.19
CA MET A 74 -0.49 -10.63 25.91
C MET A 74 -1.31 -10.93 27.15
N SER A 75 -0.78 -11.67 28.13
CA SER A 75 -1.51 -11.95 29.39
C SER A 75 -1.79 -10.68 30.22
N THR A 76 -1.10 -9.56 29.96
CA THR A 76 -1.43 -8.28 30.60
C THR A 76 -2.83 -7.78 30.26
N MET A 77 -3.41 -8.25 29.15
CA MET A 77 -4.78 -7.95 28.72
C MET A 77 -5.83 -8.41 29.75
N GLU A 78 -5.51 -9.42 30.56
CA GLU A 78 -6.40 -9.90 31.64
C GLU A 78 -6.56 -8.85 32.74
N ASN A 79 -5.64 -7.92 32.86
CA ASN A 79 -5.58 -6.90 33.92
C ASN A 79 -6.04 -5.52 33.44
N ILE A 80 -6.45 -5.37 32.18
CA ILE A 80 -6.90 -4.10 31.61
C ILE A 80 -8.33 -4.25 31.06
N PHE A 81 -9.09 -3.17 31.16
CA PHE A 81 -10.37 -3.12 30.47
C PHE A 81 -10.13 -2.84 28.99
N PHE A 82 -10.43 -3.84 28.16
CA PHE A 82 -10.42 -3.71 26.71
C PHE A 82 -11.77 -4.16 26.15
N SER A 83 -12.47 -3.23 25.50
CA SER A 83 -13.76 -3.50 24.88
C SER A 83 -13.89 -2.73 23.59
N ALA A 84 -14.34 -3.39 22.54
CA ALA A 84 -14.69 -2.80 21.27
C ALA A 84 -16.09 -3.25 20.87
N THR A 85 -16.89 -2.37 20.27
CA THR A 85 -18.27 -2.65 19.90
C THR A 85 -18.40 -3.92 19.06
N PHE A 86 -17.47 -4.17 18.16
CA PHE A 86 -17.44 -5.34 17.28
C PHE A 86 -16.38 -6.37 17.69
N GLY A 87 -15.87 -6.28 18.92
CA GLY A 87 -14.92 -7.27 19.46
C GLY A 87 -15.60 -8.64 19.60
N GLY A 88 -15.12 -9.62 18.81
CA GLY A 88 -15.71 -10.96 18.81
C GLY A 88 -16.96 -11.12 17.94
N GLU A 89 -17.21 -10.19 16.99
CA GLU A 89 -18.29 -10.32 16.01
C GLU A 89 -18.06 -11.57 15.13
N LEU A 90 -19.02 -12.52 15.18
CA LEU A 90 -18.81 -13.87 14.65
C LEU A 90 -18.74 -13.94 13.13
N SER A 91 -19.47 -13.10 12.40
CA SER A 91 -19.41 -13.10 10.94
C SER A 91 -18.06 -12.57 10.43
N ALA A 92 -17.48 -11.59 11.10
CA ALA A 92 -16.14 -11.10 10.75
C ALA A 92 -15.04 -12.15 11.05
N ILE A 93 -15.18 -12.89 12.16
CA ILE A 93 -14.27 -14.00 12.50
C ILE A 93 -14.38 -15.12 11.46
N ALA A 94 -15.60 -15.52 11.11
CA ALA A 94 -15.84 -16.54 10.10
C ALA A 94 -15.29 -16.13 8.72
N ALA A 95 -15.48 -14.86 8.34
CA ALA A 95 -14.91 -14.30 7.11
C ALA A 95 -13.38 -14.29 7.14
N GLY A 96 -12.76 -13.99 8.29
CA GLY A 96 -11.33 -14.05 8.47
C GLY A 96 -10.76 -15.46 8.27
N LEU A 97 -11.38 -16.46 8.90
CA LEU A 97 -10.98 -17.86 8.74
C LEU A 97 -11.08 -18.30 7.26
N ALA A 98 -12.23 -18.09 6.65
CA ALA A 98 -12.45 -18.45 5.23
C ALA A 98 -11.49 -17.70 4.27
N THR A 99 -11.14 -16.45 4.60
CA THR A 99 -10.17 -15.67 3.83
C THR A 99 -8.77 -16.28 3.91
N ILE A 100 -8.30 -16.59 5.12
CA ILE A 100 -6.96 -17.16 5.33
C ILE A 100 -6.85 -18.51 4.61
N GLU A 101 -7.82 -19.41 4.79
CA GLU A 101 -7.87 -20.70 4.10
C GLU A 101 -7.82 -20.54 2.58
N LYS A 102 -8.59 -19.59 2.03
CA LYS A 102 -8.59 -19.32 0.58
C LYS A 102 -7.27 -18.75 0.10
N LEU A 103 -6.63 -17.85 0.85
CA LEU A 103 -5.33 -17.28 0.51
C LEU A 103 -4.25 -18.36 0.44
N GLU A 104 -4.23 -19.30 1.37
CA GLU A 104 -3.32 -20.44 1.36
C GLU A 104 -3.60 -21.38 0.17
N ALA A 105 -4.82 -21.85 0.04
CA ALA A 105 -5.22 -22.79 -1.01
C ALA A 105 -4.97 -22.27 -2.42
N SER A 106 -5.13 -20.95 -2.64
CA SER A 106 -4.93 -20.32 -3.95
C SER A 106 -3.51 -19.84 -4.22
N LYS A 107 -2.57 -20.02 -3.29
CA LYS A 107 -1.22 -19.44 -3.35
C LYS A 107 -1.26 -17.93 -3.61
N ALA A 108 -2.18 -17.25 -2.93
CA ALA A 108 -2.56 -15.86 -3.20
C ALA A 108 -1.38 -14.88 -3.17
N VAL A 109 -0.48 -15.04 -2.21
CA VAL A 109 0.68 -14.15 -2.04
C VAL A 109 1.58 -14.18 -3.27
N GLN A 110 1.92 -15.39 -3.78
CA GLN A 110 2.74 -15.51 -4.98
C GLN A 110 2.04 -14.91 -6.20
N ARG A 111 0.75 -15.16 -6.37
CA ARG A 111 -0.05 -14.62 -7.47
C ARG A 111 -0.16 -13.10 -7.41
N ILE A 112 -0.39 -12.53 -6.24
CA ILE A 112 -0.43 -11.08 -6.04
C ILE A 112 0.91 -10.44 -6.38
N ASN A 113 2.03 -11.03 -5.96
CA ASN A 113 3.36 -10.54 -6.31
C ASN A 113 3.62 -10.61 -7.82
N GLY A 114 3.25 -11.71 -8.47
CA GLY A 114 3.36 -11.85 -9.93
C GLY A 114 2.52 -10.82 -10.68
N LEU A 115 1.26 -10.64 -10.28
CA LEU A 115 0.36 -9.63 -10.85
C LEU A 115 0.92 -8.22 -10.65
N GLY A 116 1.38 -7.89 -9.44
CA GLY A 116 1.93 -6.58 -9.14
C GLY A 116 3.20 -6.26 -9.92
N SER A 117 4.07 -7.25 -10.13
CA SER A 117 5.24 -7.11 -11.01
C SER A 117 4.83 -6.80 -12.45
N SER A 118 3.82 -7.51 -12.97
CA SER A 118 3.31 -7.26 -14.32
C SER A 118 2.66 -5.89 -14.47
N ILE A 119 1.86 -5.47 -13.49
CA ILE A 119 1.27 -4.12 -13.44
C ILE A 119 2.36 -3.06 -13.42
N MET A 120 3.34 -3.19 -12.54
CA MET A 120 4.42 -2.21 -12.37
C MET A 120 5.26 -2.08 -13.64
N SER A 121 5.61 -3.21 -14.26
CA SER A 121 6.35 -3.21 -15.53
C SER A 121 5.55 -2.55 -16.65
N GLY A 122 4.30 -2.94 -16.84
CA GLY A 122 3.44 -2.40 -17.91
C GLY A 122 3.14 -0.90 -17.73
N LEU A 123 2.93 -0.43 -16.49
CA LEU A 123 2.75 0.99 -16.22
C LEU A 123 4.01 1.80 -16.52
N ASN A 124 5.19 1.29 -16.16
CA ASN A 124 6.45 1.95 -16.46
C ASN A 124 6.74 1.99 -17.97
N GLU A 125 6.38 0.94 -18.69
CA GLU A 125 6.44 0.92 -20.16
C GLU A 125 5.48 1.96 -20.76
N SER A 126 4.22 2.03 -20.28
CA SER A 126 3.25 3.04 -20.73
C SER A 126 3.72 4.47 -20.42
N LEU A 127 4.35 4.70 -19.27
CA LEU A 127 4.96 5.99 -18.93
C LEU A 127 6.11 6.34 -19.87
N ALA A 128 6.98 5.38 -20.21
CA ALA A 128 8.07 5.60 -21.16
C ALA A 128 7.53 5.94 -22.55
N ASN A 129 6.51 5.24 -23.02
CA ASN A 129 5.84 5.49 -24.31
C ASN A 129 5.18 6.88 -24.36
N ALA A 130 4.63 7.37 -23.25
CA ALA A 130 4.08 8.70 -23.11
C ALA A 130 5.14 9.81 -22.92
N GLY A 131 6.43 9.47 -22.84
CA GLY A 131 7.52 10.42 -22.58
C GLY A 131 7.61 10.91 -21.13
N LEU A 132 6.96 10.21 -20.18
CA LEU A 132 6.91 10.56 -18.76
C LEU A 132 7.85 9.70 -17.88
N GLY A 133 8.54 8.72 -18.45
CA GLY A 133 9.31 7.72 -17.69
C GLY A 133 10.46 8.26 -16.83
N SER A 134 11.01 9.44 -17.15
CA SER A 134 11.99 10.13 -16.31
C SER A 134 11.37 10.89 -15.14
N MET A 135 10.11 11.28 -15.25
CA MET A 135 9.37 12.12 -14.29
C MET A 135 8.49 11.32 -13.35
N ILE A 136 7.96 10.19 -13.81
CA ILE A 136 7.03 9.36 -13.05
C ILE A 136 7.49 7.91 -13.17
N GLN A 137 7.53 7.22 -12.05
CA GLN A 137 7.92 5.81 -12.00
C GLN A 137 7.09 5.05 -10.97
N TYR A 138 6.66 3.83 -11.33
CA TYR A 138 6.15 2.87 -10.37
C TYR A 138 7.30 2.02 -9.83
N SER A 139 7.41 1.94 -8.51
CA SER A 139 8.52 1.27 -7.82
C SER A 139 8.06 0.68 -6.49
N GLY A 140 9.00 0.08 -5.74
CA GLY A 140 8.76 -0.54 -4.45
C GLY A 140 8.39 -2.00 -4.57
N GLU A 141 7.66 -2.50 -3.59
CA GLU A 141 7.28 -3.90 -3.48
C GLU A 141 6.16 -4.26 -4.47
N ALA A 142 6.31 -5.39 -5.16
CA ALA A 142 5.35 -5.84 -6.18
C ALA A 142 3.93 -6.02 -5.61
N TRP A 143 3.80 -6.48 -4.38
CA TRP A 143 2.49 -6.62 -3.73
C TRP A 143 1.80 -5.28 -3.43
N TRP A 144 2.54 -4.15 -3.49
CA TRP A 144 2.02 -2.81 -3.28
C TRP A 144 2.85 -1.73 -4.02
N PRO A 145 2.82 -1.70 -5.36
CA PRO A 145 3.53 -0.70 -6.16
C PRO A 145 3.16 0.72 -5.77
N ARG A 146 4.15 1.59 -5.78
CA ARG A 146 4.00 3.01 -5.45
C ARG A 146 4.42 3.86 -6.63
N VAL A 147 3.69 4.96 -6.85
CA VAL A 147 4.12 6.00 -7.76
C VAL A 147 5.14 6.90 -7.07
N ALA A 148 6.26 7.13 -7.74
CA ALA A 148 7.27 8.11 -7.38
C ALA A 148 7.31 9.20 -8.46
N PHE A 149 7.52 10.43 -8.03
CA PHE A 149 7.68 11.58 -8.91
C PHE A 149 9.10 12.11 -8.78
N ASN A 150 9.78 12.36 -9.91
CA ASN A 150 11.15 12.84 -9.99
C ASN A 150 11.16 14.06 -10.91
N ASP A 151 11.89 15.09 -10.52
CA ASP A 151 12.17 16.28 -11.36
C ASP A 151 10.98 16.78 -12.20
N LEU A 152 9.82 16.89 -11.58
CA LEU A 152 8.62 17.35 -12.25
C LEU A 152 8.71 18.83 -12.64
N PRO A 153 8.23 19.22 -13.83
CA PRO A 153 8.13 20.64 -14.22
C PRO A 153 6.99 21.38 -13.49
N ILE A 154 6.20 20.66 -12.69
CA ILE A 154 5.00 21.13 -11.99
C ILE A 154 5.01 20.65 -10.55
N ASP A 155 4.15 21.21 -9.71
CA ASP A 155 3.97 20.76 -8.33
C ASP A 155 3.51 19.29 -8.26
N GLN A 156 4.06 18.54 -7.32
CA GLN A 156 3.75 17.11 -7.14
C GLN A 156 2.28 16.88 -6.79
N SER A 157 1.67 17.77 -6.01
CA SER A 157 0.26 17.65 -5.61
C SER A 157 -0.65 17.85 -6.82
N PHE A 158 -0.26 18.77 -7.72
CA PHE A 158 -0.94 18.96 -9.00
C PHE A 158 -0.79 17.71 -9.89
N ALA A 159 0.41 17.17 -10.04
CA ALA A 159 0.65 15.96 -10.82
C ALA A 159 -0.18 14.77 -10.33
N LEU A 160 -0.29 14.59 -9.01
CA LEU A 160 -1.12 13.54 -8.41
C LEU A 160 -2.62 13.78 -8.63
N ALA A 161 -3.07 15.02 -8.52
CA ALA A 161 -4.48 15.39 -8.77
C ALA A 161 -4.85 15.13 -10.23
N LEU A 162 -3.99 15.54 -11.17
CA LEU A 162 -4.18 15.30 -12.60
C LEU A 162 -4.17 13.79 -12.91
N MET A 163 -3.24 13.04 -12.34
CA MET A 163 -3.20 11.58 -12.48
C MET A 163 -4.52 10.94 -12.02
N ARG A 164 -5.02 11.30 -10.85
CA ARG A 164 -6.31 10.81 -10.35
C ARG A 164 -7.46 11.15 -11.29
N GLN A 165 -7.50 12.39 -11.78
CA GLN A 165 -8.50 12.84 -12.73
C GLN A 165 -8.48 12.01 -14.02
N GLU A 166 -7.31 11.87 -14.65
CA GLU A 166 -7.21 11.19 -15.95
C GLU A 166 -7.41 9.67 -15.82
N PHE A 167 -6.94 9.05 -14.72
CA PHE A 167 -7.26 7.65 -14.43
C PHE A 167 -8.77 7.44 -14.24
N THR A 168 -9.42 8.31 -13.45
CA THR A 168 -10.87 8.25 -13.24
C THR A 168 -11.64 8.44 -14.54
N ALA A 169 -11.19 9.33 -15.42
CA ALA A 169 -11.77 9.53 -16.75
C ALA A 169 -11.65 8.27 -17.65
N GLN A 170 -10.71 7.40 -17.36
CA GLN A 170 -10.55 6.08 -18.01
C GLN A 170 -11.21 4.93 -17.20
N ASN A 171 -12.08 5.24 -16.22
CA ASN A 171 -12.71 4.29 -15.31
C ASN A 171 -11.72 3.47 -14.46
N LEU A 172 -10.57 4.04 -14.15
CA LEU A 172 -9.59 3.49 -13.22
C LEU A 172 -9.60 4.31 -11.93
N LEU A 173 -10.05 3.71 -10.84
CA LEU A 173 -10.02 4.37 -9.54
C LEU A 173 -8.67 4.12 -8.86
N ILE A 174 -7.93 5.20 -8.62
CA ILE A 174 -6.68 5.17 -7.87
C ILE A 174 -6.74 6.11 -6.65
N ALA A 175 -6.07 5.73 -5.58
CA ALA A 175 -5.86 6.62 -4.42
C ALA A 175 -4.47 7.29 -4.53
N SER A 176 -3.48 6.77 -3.82
CA SER A 176 -2.07 7.16 -3.92
C SER A 176 -1.21 6.10 -4.62
N GLY A 177 -1.84 5.12 -5.23
CA GLY A 177 -1.27 3.99 -5.92
C GLY A 177 -2.37 3.00 -6.31
N LEU A 178 -1.99 1.95 -7.03
CA LEU A 178 -2.91 0.90 -7.42
C LEU A 178 -3.14 -0.08 -6.27
N ASN A 179 -4.42 -0.33 -5.98
CA ASN A 179 -4.84 -1.41 -5.11
C ASN A 179 -5.46 -2.51 -5.96
N PHE A 180 -4.93 -3.69 -5.86
CA PHE A 180 -5.40 -4.86 -6.61
C PHE A 180 -5.48 -6.10 -5.71
N CYS A 181 -6.26 -7.06 -6.13
CA CYS A 181 -6.46 -8.33 -5.45
C CYS A 181 -6.50 -9.46 -6.47
N LEU A 182 -6.71 -10.70 -6.02
CA LEU A 182 -6.77 -11.88 -6.89
C LEU A 182 -7.86 -11.82 -7.97
N ALA A 183 -8.92 -11.03 -7.78
CA ALA A 183 -9.95 -10.84 -8.80
C ALA A 183 -9.40 -10.15 -10.07
N HIS A 184 -8.31 -9.38 -9.92
CA HIS A 184 -7.63 -8.72 -11.04
C HIS A 184 -6.54 -9.60 -11.69
N ASP A 185 -6.28 -10.81 -11.16
CA ASP A 185 -5.32 -11.75 -11.74
C ASP A 185 -5.94 -12.47 -12.96
N ASN A 186 -6.17 -11.68 -13.99
CA ASN A 186 -6.75 -12.02 -15.26
C ASN A 186 -6.05 -11.21 -16.36
N LYS A 187 -5.63 -11.88 -17.44
CA LYS A 187 -4.86 -11.27 -18.52
C LYS A 187 -5.63 -10.15 -19.24
N GLU A 188 -6.93 -10.33 -19.43
CA GLU A 188 -7.78 -9.34 -20.08
C GLU A 188 -7.93 -8.09 -19.22
N ILE A 189 -8.20 -8.27 -17.93
CA ILE A 189 -8.31 -7.17 -16.97
C ILE A 189 -6.97 -6.43 -16.86
N LEU A 190 -5.84 -7.15 -16.81
CA LEU A 190 -4.53 -6.54 -16.77
C LEU A 190 -4.27 -5.70 -18.03
N GLN A 191 -4.50 -6.26 -19.21
CA GLN A 191 -4.30 -5.56 -20.48
C GLN A 191 -5.18 -4.31 -20.56
N GLU A 192 -6.47 -4.44 -20.26
CA GLU A 192 -7.41 -3.32 -20.27
C GLU A 192 -6.97 -2.21 -19.27
N THR A 193 -6.47 -2.60 -18.11
CA THR A 193 -5.94 -1.64 -17.12
C THR A 193 -4.74 -0.87 -17.66
N LEU A 194 -3.81 -1.56 -18.31
CA LEU A 194 -2.62 -0.95 -18.91
C LEU A 194 -2.96 -0.03 -20.09
N ASP A 195 -3.87 -0.46 -20.97
CA ASP A 195 -4.33 0.34 -22.10
C ASP A 195 -4.98 1.65 -21.63
N ARG A 196 -5.87 1.55 -20.65
CA ARG A 196 -6.53 2.72 -20.04
C ARG A 196 -5.56 3.64 -19.31
N ALA A 197 -4.58 3.09 -18.60
CA ALA A 197 -3.53 3.86 -17.95
C ALA A 197 -2.65 4.58 -18.98
N GLY A 198 -2.33 3.95 -20.10
CA GLY A 198 -1.61 4.55 -21.22
C GLY A 198 -2.31 5.80 -21.74
N LEU A 199 -3.62 5.73 -22.00
CA LEU A 199 -4.43 6.88 -22.41
C LEU A 199 -4.43 8.03 -21.38
N ALA A 200 -4.43 7.69 -20.08
CA ALA A 200 -4.32 8.68 -19.03
C ALA A 200 -2.94 9.36 -19.03
N PHE A 201 -1.86 8.61 -19.21
CA PHE A 201 -0.50 9.13 -19.27
C PHE A 201 -0.27 10.03 -20.50
N GLU A 202 -0.82 9.69 -21.66
CA GLU A 202 -0.79 10.56 -22.84
C GLU A 202 -1.41 11.93 -22.55
N LYS A 203 -2.55 11.97 -21.86
CA LYS A 203 -3.19 13.22 -21.45
C LYS A 203 -2.35 14.02 -20.45
N MET A 204 -1.73 13.34 -19.51
CA MET A 204 -0.81 13.98 -18.57
C MET A 204 0.42 14.55 -19.28
N ALA A 205 0.97 13.85 -20.27
CA ALA A 205 2.11 14.32 -21.06
C ALA A 205 1.80 15.63 -21.79
N VAL A 206 0.60 15.74 -22.38
CA VAL A 206 0.14 16.98 -23.02
C VAL A 206 0.03 18.13 -22.00
N ALA A 207 -0.49 17.84 -20.80
CA ALA A 207 -0.61 18.86 -19.74
C ALA A 207 0.78 19.33 -19.26
N PHE A 208 1.74 18.41 -19.09
CA PHE A 208 3.09 18.72 -18.61
C PHE A 208 3.91 19.54 -19.61
N GLN A 209 3.63 19.42 -20.89
CA GLN A 209 4.25 20.21 -21.96
C GLN A 209 3.57 21.57 -22.18
N SER A 210 2.41 21.81 -21.58
CA SER A 210 1.66 23.05 -21.73
C SER A 210 2.34 24.19 -20.96
N PRO A 211 2.40 25.41 -21.50
CA PRO A 211 2.81 26.59 -20.74
C PRO A 211 1.84 26.97 -19.61
N ASP A 212 0.63 26.41 -19.62
CA ASP A 212 -0.39 26.60 -18.60
C ASP A 212 -1.01 25.23 -18.26
N PRO A 213 -0.34 24.40 -17.44
CA PRO A 213 -0.85 23.09 -17.05
C PRO A 213 -2.14 23.14 -16.24
N GLN A 214 -2.39 24.23 -15.50
CA GLN A 214 -3.50 24.39 -14.59
C GLN A 214 -4.87 24.21 -15.29
N LYS A 215 -5.01 24.63 -16.54
CA LYS A 215 -6.26 24.48 -17.29
C LYS A 215 -6.67 23.05 -17.63
N PHE A 216 -5.78 22.08 -17.42
CA PHE A 216 -6.10 20.66 -17.62
C PHE A 216 -6.77 20.03 -16.39
N LEU A 217 -6.73 20.68 -15.23
CA LEU A 217 -7.42 20.22 -14.03
C LEU A 217 -8.85 20.76 -14.00
N ARG A 218 -9.82 19.88 -13.79
CA ARG A 218 -11.26 20.17 -13.81
C ARG A 218 -11.84 20.58 -12.46
N GLY A 219 -11.01 20.92 -11.51
CA GLY A 219 -11.45 21.31 -10.17
C GLY A 219 -10.25 21.66 -9.29
N ASP A 220 -10.52 21.92 -8.03
CA ASP A 220 -9.49 22.25 -7.08
C ASP A 220 -8.66 20.99 -6.70
N ILE A 221 -7.39 21.23 -6.35
CA ILE A 221 -6.55 20.17 -5.80
C ILE A 221 -7.13 19.83 -4.42
N ALA A 222 -7.56 18.57 -4.26
CA ALA A 222 -7.97 18.08 -2.95
C ALA A 222 -6.75 18.03 -2.03
N PHE A 223 -6.72 18.91 -1.05
CA PHE A 223 -5.74 18.83 0.02
C PHE A 223 -6.04 17.61 0.89
N SER A 224 -5.02 16.81 1.22
CA SER A 224 -5.19 15.83 2.27
C SER A 224 -5.13 16.58 3.59
N ASP A 225 -6.23 16.61 4.33
CA ASP A 225 -6.30 17.18 5.68
C ASP A 225 -5.46 16.37 6.73
N PHE A 226 -4.76 15.35 6.27
CA PHE A 226 -3.83 14.58 7.07
C PHE A 226 -2.42 15.18 7.00
N GLU A 227 -2.22 16.31 7.64
CA GLU A 227 -0.90 16.70 8.11
C GLU A 227 -0.53 15.76 9.27
N VAL A 228 0.41 14.87 9.03
CA VAL A 228 1.05 14.12 10.12
C VAL A 228 1.62 15.17 11.09
N ARG A 229 1.18 15.13 12.35
CA ARG A 229 1.70 15.99 13.41
C ARG A 229 3.22 15.83 13.54
N GLY A 230 3.99 16.51 12.74
CA GLY A 230 5.44 16.41 12.67
C GLY A 230 6.06 17.51 11.80
N HIS A 231 5.25 18.16 10.98
CA HIS A 231 5.67 19.29 10.16
C HIS A 231 4.96 20.59 10.55
N MET A 232 4.74 20.83 11.83
CA MET A 232 4.47 22.19 12.28
C MET A 232 5.74 22.99 12.01
N LYS A 233 5.80 23.66 10.85
CA LYS A 233 6.72 24.77 10.66
C LYS A 233 6.42 25.75 11.80
N ALA A 234 7.41 26.00 12.66
CA ALA A 234 7.33 27.09 13.61
C ALA A 234 6.91 28.34 12.81
N LYS A 235 5.77 28.90 13.15
CA LYS A 235 5.39 30.23 12.64
C LYS A 235 6.40 31.18 13.25
N THR A 236 7.35 31.64 12.44
CA THR A 236 8.17 32.82 12.72
C THR A 236 7.31 34.07 12.58
#